data_5ae6fd7bb134aa830a429f3d97ca9e14
#
_entry.id   5ae6fd7bb134aa830a429f3d97ca9e14
#
_cell.length_a   1.000
_cell.length_b   1.000
_cell.length_c   1.000
_cell.angle_alpha   90.00
_cell.angle_beta   90.00
_cell.angle_gamma   90.00
#
_symmetry.space_group_name_H-M   'P 1'
#
loop_
_entity.id
_entity.type
_entity.pdbx_description
1 polymer ?
#
loop_
_entity_poly.entity_id
_entity_poly.type
_entity_poly.pdbx_seq_one_letter_code
_entity_poly.pdbx_strand_id
1 'polypeptide(L)'
;MKNLNKIATAFCAAALGMLTLTGCEGSELYSIGAPDWISDKADSIAAAKAAKVVTLIPTPEVLGAEDNSQDWWSVFTDDVQLEQGKTYQIPLTNYGGASNWNNFVIILRNAAKDYEYAVLRADNWGWGTGYTGEESAGHFDKSMESDSRDWGAWAKAMSRAQCMITIIPNPTTVDVKITMVGANGVSYSQNYLNVDINNSPEDLYLSFTVDHSHIVFGVPVDIPDSNPASLKLNGLPSKALLGTTFDEAIANLTAEITFEDGMTKTVGIDELELQVIPDFETLGTKTLVAVYNKTFKGEAAVKPVIGTTTINIVDKMFTCIGKTDNSSGFREEKTENFKVAPGETYVHFFTNYTNGAENWNNFIITLCKADGTEYGFVRADNWGIGDCYWDGCQSCNWDWANFKTILNGAKVTTYVTNNGDGTADVKAVVLGSDGNTYTQSYTGLKNIDANDFCFNLSMEKAHLEFDKVIGAEDNSSAFRADATDFIAVPAGRTIVNRFINYTNGAENWNNFIITLYKADGTEYGFVRADNWGIGDCYWDGCQTCDWDWTNFKTNINEAKVTTYITNNGDGTADVKAVAVCSNGNTYTQNYKGLKNIDANDFGFRLSMEKAHLVFE
;
A
#
# COMPACT_ATOMS: atom_id res chain seq x y z
N MET A 1 19.57 -31.00 -6.66
CA MET A 1 20.24 -30.81 -7.96
C MET A 1 19.36 -31.15 -9.17
N LYS A 2 18.08 -30.76 -9.19
CA LYS A 2 17.18 -30.92 -10.35
C LYS A 2 16.39 -29.67 -10.73
N ASN A 3 16.52 -28.57 -9.99
CA ASN A 3 15.77 -27.34 -10.25
C ASN A 3 16.62 -26.13 -10.71
N LEU A 4 17.95 -26.20 -10.61
CA LEU A 4 18.83 -25.12 -11.12
C LEU A 4 18.86 -25.02 -12.66
N ASN A 5 18.53 -26.09 -13.37
CA ASN A 5 18.48 -26.07 -14.84
C ASN A 5 17.20 -25.42 -15.42
N LYS A 6 16.21 -25.06 -14.59
CA LYS A 6 14.96 -24.46 -15.09
C LYS A 6 15.02 -22.95 -15.27
N ILE A 7 15.84 -22.26 -14.48
CA ILE A 7 15.94 -20.77 -14.56
C ILE A 7 16.92 -20.35 -15.65
N ALA A 8 18.07 -21.01 -15.78
CA ALA A 8 18.98 -20.79 -16.91
C ALA A 8 18.35 -21.19 -18.26
N THR A 9 17.45 -22.21 -18.26
CA THR A 9 16.72 -22.62 -19.44
C THR A 9 15.59 -21.66 -19.83
N ALA A 10 15.01 -20.92 -18.88
CA ALA A 10 14.00 -19.91 -19.17
C ALA A 10 14.60 -18.65 -19.85
N PHE A 11 15.81 -18.26 -19.48
CA PHE A 11 16.49 -17.11 -20.10
C PHE A 11 17.02 -17.43 -21.51
N CYS A 12 17.57 -18.62 -21.72
CA CYS A 12 17.86 -19.11 -23.07
C CYS A 12 16.58 -19.43 -23.86
N ALA A 13 15.47 -19.84 -23.21
CA ALA A 13 14.23 -20.14 -23.90
C ALA A 13 13.46 -18.89 -24.34
N ALA A 14 13.55 -17.74 -23.64
CA ALA A 14 12.97 -16.48 -24.12
C ALA A 14 13.76 -15.92 -25.32
N ALA A 15 15.09 -16.06 -25.32
CA ALA A 15 15.93 -15.70 -26.48
C ALA A 15 16.03 -16.80 -27.53
N LEU A 16 15.97 -18.10 -27.16
CA LEU A 16 15.97 -19.25 -28.06
C LEU A 16 14.57 -19.81 -28.33
N GLY A 17 13.56 -19.47 -27.57
CA GLY A 17 12.17 -19.92 -27.80
C GLY A 17 11.58 -19.44 -29.13
N MET A 18 12.20 -18.43 -29.76
CA MET A 18 11.92 -18.07 -31.15
C MET A 18 12.73 -18.91 -32.17
N LEU A 19 13.68 -19.72 -31.72
CA LEU A 19 14.57 -20.45 -32.64
C LEU A 19 14.38 -21.99 -32.64
N THR A 20 13.53 -22.57 -31.76
CA THR A 20 13.40 -24.03 -31.68
C THR A 20 11.96 -24.53 -31.64
N LEU A 21 11.09 -23.99 -32.50
CA LEU A 21 9.84 -24.66 -32.90
C LEU A 21 9.99 -25.36 -34.25
N THR A 22 11.14 -25.96 -34.49
CA THR A 22 11.28 -26.98 -35.56
C THR A 22 11.20 -28.33 -34.90
N GLY A 23 10.04 -28.98 -35.01
CA GLY A 23 9.93 -30.41 -34.76
C GLY A 23 8.76 -30.82 -33.88
N CYS A 24 7.57 -30.62 -34.35
CA CYS A 24 6.43 -31.50 -34.10
C CYS A 24 5.64 -31.59 -35.42
N GLU A 25 6.18 -32.32 -36.38
CA GLU A 25 5.34 -32.92 -37.38
C GLU A 25 4.63 -34.10 -36.72
N GLY A 26 3.29 -34.06 -36.77
CA GLY A 26 2.44 -35.20 -36.46
C GLY A 26 1.86 -35.24 -35.05
N SER A 27 0.87 -34.43 -34.79
CA SER A 27 -0.22 -34.80 -33.88
C SER A 27 -1.55 -34.38 -34.51
N GLU A 28 -2.44 -35.35 -34.66
CA GLU A 28 -3.77 -35.23 -35.25
C GLU A 28 -4.76 -34.39 -34.41
N LEU A 29 -4.29 -33.34 -33.71
CA LEU A 29 -5.08 -32.45 -32.85
C LEU A 29 -5.68 -31.24 -33.59
N TYR A 30 -5.48 -31.14 -34.92
CA TYR A 30 -5.98 -30.01 -35.71
C TYR A 30 -7.20 -30.33 -36.58
N SER A 31 -7.91 -31.45 -36.33
CA SER A 31 -9.07 -31.83 -37.14
C SER A 31 -10.45 -31.39 -36.61
N ILE A 32 -10.50 -30.59 -35.56
CA ILE A 32 -11.78 -30.04 -35.07
C ILE A 32 -11.70 -28.52 -35.20
N GLY A 33 -12.27 -27.99 -36.28
CA GLY A 33 -12.53 -26.58 -36.60
C GLY A 33 -11.98 -25.54 -35.65
N ALA A 34 -10.71 -25.17 -35.81
CA ALA A 34 -10.14 -24.06 -35.08
C ALA A 34 -10.83 -22.74 -35.50
N PRO A 35 -11.21 -21.85 -34.59
CA PRO A 35 -11.77 -20.57 -34.97
C PRO A 35 -10.81 -19.76 -35.84
N ASP A 36 -11.33 -18.99 -36.81
CA ASP A 36 -10.56 -18.20 -37.79
C ASP A 36 -9.44 -17.35 -37.20
N TRP A 37 -9.58 -16.89 -35.94
CA TRP A 37 -8.55 -16.12 -35.23
C TRP A 37 -7.27 -16.93 -34.88
N ILE A 38 -7.32 -18.29 -34.94
CA ILE A 38 -6.13 -19.13 -34.73
C ILE A 38 -5.33 -19.23 -36.02
N SER A 39 -6.00 -19.25 -37.20
CA SER A 39 -5.34 -19.22 -38.50
C SER A 39 -4.60 -17.90 -38.70
N ASP A 40 -5.23 -16.77 -38.39
CA ASP A 40 -4.60 -15.44 -38.50
C ASP A 40 -3.39 -15.29 -37.59
N LYS A 41 -3.43 -15.92 -36.41
CA LYS A 41 -2.29 -15.95 -35.49
C LYS A 41 -1.17 -16.89 -35.98
N ALA A 42 -1.50 -18.00 -36.59
CA ALA A 42 -0.54 -18.92 -37.19
C ALA A 42 0.14 -18.30 -38.42
N ASP A 43 -0.61 -17.55 -39.22
CA ASP A 43 -0.09 -16.85 -40.39
C ASP A 43 0.79 -15.65 -39.98
N SER A 44 0.45 -14.95 -38.91
CA SER A 44 1.30 -13.89 -38.35
C SER A 44 2.59 -14.43 -37.72
N ILE A 45 2.55 -15.62 -37.10
CA ILE A 45 3.72 -16.32 -36.57
C ILE A 45 4.58 -16.87 -37.72
N ALA A 46 3.96 -17.34 -38.83
CA ALA A 46 4.67 -17.80 -40.01
C ALA A 46 5.33 -16.65 -40.78
N ALA A 47 4.67 -15.49 -40.86
CA ALA A 47 5.24 -14.26 -41.43
C ALA A 47 6.41 -13.73 -40.58
N ALA A 48 6.32 -13.78 -39.27
CA ALA A 48 7.41 -13.44 -38.36
C ALA A 48 8.60 -14.42 -38.45
N LYS A 49 8.34 -15.69 -38.80
CA LYS A 49 9.40 -16.70 -39.06
C LYS A 49 10.20 -16.45 -40.34
N ALA A 50 9.64 -15.71 -41.29
CA ALA A 50 10.30 -15.36 -42.55
C ALA A 50 11.14 -14.08 -42.46
N ALA A 51 10.95 -13.28 -41.39
CA ALA A 51 11.68 -12.03 -41.21
C ALA A 51 13.16 -12.31 -40.87
N LYS A 52 14.06 -11.68 -41.61
CA LYS A 52 15.50 -11.75 -41.32
C LYS A 52 15.82 -10.96 -40.05
N VAL A 53 16.29 -11.65 -39.04
CA VAL A 53 16.77 -10.99 -37.80
C VAL A 53 18.11 -10.30 -38.05
N VAL A 54 18.21 -9.03 -37.69
CA VAL A 54 19.40 -8.17 -37.83
C VAL A 54 19.75 -7.60 -36.46
N THR A 55 20.96 -7.88 -35.97
CA THR A 55 21.48 -7.17 -34.81
C THR A 55 21.97 -5.81 -35.29
N LEU A 56 21.42 -4.75 -34.68
CA LEU A 56 21.74 -3.37 -35.01
C LEU A 56 22.50 -2.71 -33.82
N ILE A 57 23.66 -2.18 -34.11
CA ILE A 57 24.43 -1.36 -33.17
C ILE A 57 24.42 0.08 -33.71
N PRO A 58 23.70 1.00 -33.09
CA PRO A 58 23.68 2.41 -33.48
C PRO A 58 25.03 3.09 -33.29
N THR A 59 25.25 4.19 -34.01
CA THR A 59 26.45 5.04 -33.89
C THR A 59 26.04 6.41 -33.34
N PRO A 60 26.73 6.96 -32.32
CA PRO A 60 27.88 6.35 -31.61
C PRO A 60 27.45 5.16 -30.71
N GLU A 61 28.36 4.24 -30.43
CA GLU A 61 28.11 3.08 -29.56
C GLU A 61 27.88 3.48 -28.09
N VAL A 62 28.35 4.65 -27.68
CA VAL A 62 28.07 5.26 -26.37
C VAL A 62 27.35 6.57 -26.59
N LEU A 63 26.17 6.72 -26.02
CA LEU A 63 25.36 7.90 -26.13
C LEU A 63 25.05 8.47 -24.75
N GLY A 64 25.32 9.76 -24.56
CA GLY A 64 25.19 10.48 -23.29
C GLY A 64 26.48 10.54 -22.48
N ALA A 65 26.52 11.42 -21.48
CA ALA A 65 27.65 11.58 -20.60
C ALA A 65 27.68 10.49 -19.50
N GLU A 66 28.85 9.89 -19.24
CA GLU A 66 28.99 8.80 -18.25
C GLU A 66 28.63 9.21 -16.82
N ASP A 67 28.66 10.49 -16.50
CA ASP A 67 28.22 11.04 -15.22
C ASP A 67 26.72 11.34 -15.15
N ASN A 68 25.98 10.94 -16.19
CA ASN A 68 24.53 11.18 -16.35
C ASN A 68 24.13 12.67 -16.35
N SER A 69 25.05 13.56 -16.68
CA SER A 69 24.80 15.01 -16.77
C SER A 69 24.19 15.45 -18.10
N GLN A 70 23.96 14.51 -19.03
CA GLN A 70 23.47 14.80 -20.36
C GLN A 70 22.04 15.33 -20.34
N ASP A 71 21.86 16.56 -20.79
CA ASP A 71 20.52 17.16 -20.90
C ASP A 71 19.65 16.43 -21.94
N TRP A 72 18.35 16.38 -21.64
CA TRP A 72 17.32 15.90 -22.56
C TRP A 72 17.46 16.51 -23.96
N TRP A 73 17.29 15.69 -24.98
CA TRP A 73 17.19 16.08 -26.38
C TRP A 73 18.42 16.81 -26.95
N SER A 74 19.59 16.63 -26.35
CA SER A 74 20.83 17.32 -26.72
C SER A 74 21.83 16.47 -27.51
N VAL A 75 21.71 15.14 -27.44
CA VAL A 75 22.52 14.17 -28.20
C VAL A 75 21.68 13.10 -28.83
N PHE A 76 22.09 12.61 -30.01
CA PHE A 76 21.36 11.59 -30.78
C PHE A 76 22.34 10.60 -31.40
N THR A 77 21.86 9.38 -31.65
CA THR A 77 22.54 8.47 -32.58
C THR A 77 22.32 8.92 -34.02
N ASP A 78 23.14 8.41 -34.93
CA ASP A 78 22.84 8.47 -36.36
C ASP A 78 21.48 7.81 -36.64
N ASP A 79 20.75 8.32 -37.63
CA ASP A 79 19.51 7.72 -38.08
C ASP A 79 19.78 6.44 -38.87
N VAL A 80 19.04 5.41 -38.55
CA VAL A 80 19.07 4.12 -39.25
C VAL A 80 17.75 3.89 -39.94
N GLN A 81 17.76 3.71 -41.26
CA GLN A 81 16.56 3.32 -42.01
C GLN A 81 16.14 1.90 -41.63
N LEU A 82 14.88 1.73 -41.30
CA LEU A 82 14.29 0.42 -40.99
C LEU A 82 13.55 -0.12 -42.22
N GLU A 83 13.89 -1.34 -42.60
CA GLU A 83 13.33 -1.99 -43.79
C GLU A 83 12.27 -3.02 -43.40
N GLN A 84 11.20 -3.09 -44.16
CA GLN A 84 10.19 -4.16 -44.02
C GLN A 84 10.79 -5.55 -44.19
N GLY A 85 10.18 -6.53 -43.55
CA GLY A 85 10.64 -7.93 -43.60
C GLY A 85 11.94 -8.18 -42.83
N LYS A 86 12.43 -7.21 -42.07
CA LYS A 86 13.53 -7.38 -41.13
C LYS A 86 13.02 -7.21 -39.72
N THR A 87 13.60 -7.96 -38.79
CA THR A 87 13.43 -7.75 -37.34
C THR A 87 14.74 -7.25 -36.79
N TYR A 88 14.75 -6.05 -36.25
CA TYR A 88 15.95 -5.44 -35.66
C TYR A 88 16.02 -5.76 -34.18
N GLN A 89 17.17 -6.25 -33.73
CA GLN A 89 17.48 -6.46 -32.32
C GLN A 89 18.64 -5.53 -31.91
N ILE A 90 18.39 -4.71 -30.92
CA ILE A 90 19.32 -3.68 -30.46
C ILE A 90 19.66 -3.96 -29.00
N PRO A 91 20.77 -4.65 -28.72
CA PRO A 91 21.22 -4.84 -27.35
C PRO A 91 21.86 -3.56 -26.83
N LEU A 92 21.56 -3.19 -25.57
CA LEU A 92 22.22 -2.07 -24.90
C LEU A 92 22.25 -2.27 -23.38
N THR A 93 23.16 -1.58 -22.72
CA THR A 93 23.14 -1.36 -21.27
C THR A 93 22.71 0.07 -21.02
N ASN A 94 21.66 0.25 -20.24
CA ASN A 94 21.16 1.55 -19.81
C ASN A 94 21.71 1.88 -18.42
N TYR A 95 22.28 3.07 -18.28
CA TYR A 95 22.72 3.66 -17.03
C TYR A 95 21.82 4.84 -16.72
N GLY A 96 20.65 4.55 -16.12
CA GLY A 96 19.64 5.55 -15.79
C GLY A 96 20.05 6.48 -14.66
N GLY A 97 19.47 7.67 -14.65
CA GLY A 97 19.66 8.66 -13.59
C GLY A 97 18.75 8.44 -12.39
N ALA A 98 18.59 9.48 -11.56
CA ALA A 98 17.86 9.40 -10.29
C ALA A 98 16.34 9.31 -10.43
N SER A 99 15.79 9.80 -11.54
CA SER A 99 14.33 9.81 -11.79
C SER A 99 13.93 8.73 -12.80
N ASN A 100 12.67 8.28 -12.76
CA ASN A 100 12.16 7.27 -13.69
C ASN A 100 12.25 7.68 -15.17
N TRP A 101 12.21 8.97 -15.49
CA TRP A 101 12.36 9.48 -16.85
C TRP A 101 13.82 9.65 -17.29
N ASN A 102 14.79 9.57 -16.39
CA ASN A 102 16.21 9.68 -16.70
C ASN A 102 16.75 8.37 -17.31
N ASN A 103 16.40 8.13 -18.57
CA ASN A 103 16.68 6.88 -19.26
C ASN A 103 16.87 7.11 -20.76
N PHE A 104 16.99 6.02 -21.53
CA PHE A 104 16.99 6.06 -22.97
C PHE A 104 15.63 6.40 -23.56
N VAL A 105 15.64 6.96 -24.75
CA VAL A 105 14.46 7.32 -25.54
C VAL A 105 14.64 6.82 -26.96
N ILE A 106 13.64 6.10 -27.49
CA ILE A 106 13.59 5.59 -28.85
C ILE A 106 12.80 6.59 -29.70
N ILE A 107 13.34 6.99 -30.84
CA ILE A 107 12.70 7.92 -31.76
C ILE A 107 12.47 7.20 -33.09
N LEU A 108 11.20 7.12 -33.50
CA LEU A 108 10.78 6.64 -34.83
C LEU A 108 10.29 7.85 -35.61
N ARG A 109 10.94 8.17 -36.73
CA ARG A 109 10.68 9.40 -37.49
C ARG A 109 10.91 9.21 -38.99
N ASN A 110 10.52 10.23 -39.79
CA ASN A 110 10.80 10.28 -41.20
C ASN A 110 12.26 10.74 -41.50
N ALA A 111 12.71 10.57 -42.75
CA ALA A 111 14.04 10.96 -43.21
C ALA A 111 14.30 12.48 -43.08
N ALA A 112 13.26 13.29 -43.26
CA ALA A 112 13.36 14.74 -43.18
C ALA A 112 13.54 15.25 -41.74
N LYS A 113 13.29 14.42 -40.73
CA LYS A 113 13.33 14.71 -39.30
C LYS A 113 12.33 15.77 -38.85
N ASP A 114 11.30 16.00 -39.63
CA ASP A 114 10.24 16.99 -39.35
C ASP A 114 8.94 16.30 -38.91
N TYR A 115 8.92 14.98 -38.88
CA TYR A 115 7.77 14.17 -38.48
C TYR A 115 8.18 12.96 -37.63
N GLU A 116 7.69 12.91 -36.38
CA GLU A 116 7.90 11.81 -35.44
C GLU A 116 6.68 10.88 -35.43
N TYR A 117 6.84 9.65 -35.85
CA TYR A 117 5.82 8.62 -35.73
C TYR A 117 5.61 8.26 -34.25
N ALA A 118 6.70 8.04 -33.51
CA ALA A 118 6.65 7.84 -32.09
C ALA A 118 7.99 8.22 -31.43
N VAL A 119 7.89 8.73 -30.19
CA VAL A 119 8.98 8.91 -29.25
C VAL A 119 8.62 8.13 -28.01
N LEU A 120 9.40 7.09 -27.69
CA LEU A 120 9.09 6.10 -26.68
C LEU A 120 10.18 6.09 -25.61
N ARG A 121 9.81 6.35 -24.38
CA ARG A 121 10.71 6.42 -23.23
C ARG A 121 10.68 5.12 -22.42
N ALA A 122 11.78 4.75 -21.82
CA ALA A 122 11.90 3.52 -21.03
C ALA A 122 10.94 3.43 -19.84
N ASP A 123 10.42 4.56 -19.33
CA ASP A 123 9.46 4.60 -18.23
C ASP A 123 8.00 4.50 -18.68
N ASN A 124 7.75 3.95 -19.86
CA ASN A 124 6.41 3.74 -20.40
C ASN A 124 5.67 5.05 -20.77
N TRP A 125 6.39 6.06 -21.17
CA TRP A 125 5.82 7.31 -21.63
C TRP A 125 6.31 7.64 -23.04
N GLY A 126 5.49 8.35 -23.79
CA GLY A 126 5.86 8.72 -25.14
C GLY A 126 4.86 9.67 -25.79
N TRP A 127 5.18 10.10 -27.02
CA TRP A 127 4.31 10.89 -27.87
C TRP A 127 4.57 10.56 -29.36
N GLY A 128 3.81 11.16 -30.24
CA GLY A 128 3.91 11.03 -31.68
C GLY A 128 2.55 10.78 -32.31
N THR A 129 2.45 10.93 -33.63
CA THR A 129 1.18 10.76 -34.33
C THR A 129 0.72 9.30 -34.42
N GLY A 130 1.66 8.36 -34.35
CA GLY A 130 1.37 6.93 -34.27
C GLY A 130 1.18 6.43 -32.86
N TYR A 131 1.44 7.28 -31.86
CA TYR A 131 1.33 6.94 -30.44
C TYR A 131 0.79 8.14 -29.67
N THR A 132 -0.41 8.03 -29.14
CA THR A 132 -1.13 9.14 -28.46
C THR A 132 -1.22 8.96 -26.96
N GLY A 133 -0.36 8.15 -26.36
CA GLY A 133 -0.36 7.84 -24.95
C GLY A 133 -0.50 6.34 -24.66
N GLU A 134 -0.68 6.00 -23.40
CA GLU A 134 -0.69 4.59 -22.91
C GLU A 134 -1.75 3.71 -23.59
N GLU A 135 -2.83 4.30 -24.09
CA GLU A 135 -3.99 3.55 -24.60
C GLU A 135 -3.91 3.18 -26.10
N SER A 136 -3.05 3.84 -26.89
CA SER A 136 -3.16 3.73 -28.35
C SER A 136 -2.24 2.69 -29.00
N ALA A 137 -1.06 2.43 -28.46
CA ALA A 137 -0.09 1.51 -29.02
C ALA A 137 0.67 0.67 -27.99
N GLY A 138 0.52 0.99 -26.72
CA GLY A 138 1.27 0.33 -25.66
C GLY A 138 0.51 -0.84 -25.05
N HIS A 139 1.13 -2.00 -25.01
CA HIS A 139 0.71 -3.12 -24.19
C HIS A 139 1.84 -3.41 -23.20
N PHE A 140 1.52 -3.31 -21.91
CA PHE A 140 2.46 -3.55 -20.83
C PHE A 140 2.17 -4.90 -20.21
N ASP A 141 3.19 -5.59 -19.78
CA ASP A 141 2.95 -6.70 -18.87
C ASP A 141 2.64 -6.17 -17.45
N LYS A 142 2.21 -7.08 -16.57
CA LYS A 142 1.81 -6.72 -15.21
C LYS A 142 2.89 -6.02 -14.39
N SER A 143 4.18 -6.22 -14.76
CA SER A 143 5.30 -5.57 -14.07
C SER A 143 5.40 -4.08 -14.36
N MET A 144 4.68 -3.61 -15.39
CA MET A 144 4.69 -2.22 -15.87
C MET A 144 3.32 -1.54 -15.75
N GLU A 145 2.32 -2.18 -15.12
CA GLU A 145 0.99 -1.57 -14.91
C GLU A 145 1.07 -0.34 -13.99
N SER A 146 0.38 0.74 -14.37
CA SER A 146 0.53 2.08 -13.79
C SER A 146 0.19 2.18 -12.30
N ASP A 147 -0.78 1.43 -11.83
CA ASP A 147 -1.39 1.64 -10.52
C ASP A 147 -0.60 1.01 -9.36
N SER A 148 0.39 0.17 -9.64
CA SER A 148 1.21 -0.51 -8.64
C SER A 148 2.71 -0.20 -8.75
N ARG A 149 3.12 0.74 -9.62
CA ARG A 149 4.52 1.04 -9.89
C ARG A 149 5.19 1.81 -8.77
N ASP A 150 6.25 1.24 -8.21
CA ASP A 150 7.22 2.00 -7.42
C ASP A 150 8.25 2.62 -8.36
N TRP A 151 8.05 3.91 -8.71
CA TRP A 151 8.94 4.65 -9.58
C TRP A 151 10.33 4.84 -9.00
N GLY A 152 10.48 4.83 -7.68
CA GLY A 152 11.80 4.88 -7.02
C GLY A 152 12.55 3.55 -7.19
N ALA A 153 11.87 2.42 -7.06
CA ALA A 153 12.45 1.11 -7.37
C ALA A 153 12.76 0.96 -8.86
N TRP A 154 11.90 1.50 -9.73
CA TRP A 154 12.14 1.55 -11.18
C TRP A 154 13.42 2.32 -11.52
N ALA A 155 13.60 3.54 -11.02
CA ALA A 155 14.79 4.35 -11.27
C ALA A 155 16.06 3.62 -10.82
N LYS A 156 16.03 2.96 -9.64
CA LYS A 156 17.15 2.15 -9.16
C LYS A 156 17.41 0.94 -10.07
N ALA A 157 16.37 0.24 -10.53
CA ALA A 157 16.52 -0.90 -11.44
C ALA A 157 17.16 -0.46 -12.77
N MET A 158 16.79 0.71 -13.27
CA MET A 158 17.30 1.25 -14.54
C MET A 158 18.69 1.88 -14.45
N SER A 159 19.23 2.11 -13.26
CA SER A 159 20.56 2.67 -13.07
C SER A 159 21.67 1.84 -13.75
N ARG A 160 21.43 0.55 -13.97
CA ARG A 160 22.27 -0.36 -14.76
C ARG A 160 21.44 -1.52 -15.27
N ALA A 161 20.63 -1.30 -16.30
CA ALA A 161 19.77 -2.32 -16.87
C ALA A 161 20.31 -2.86 -18.19
N GLN A 162 20.30 -4.17 -18.34
CA GLN A 162 20.55 -4.82 -19.63
C GLN A 162 19.26 -4.85 -20.44
N CYS A 163 19.26 -4.26 -21.62
CA CYS A 163 18.07 -4.11 -22.44
C CYS A 163 18.26 -4.77 -23.80
N MET A 164 17.18 -5.39 -24.29
CA MET A 164 17.04 -5.84 -25.67
C MET A 164 15.82 -5.14 -26.27
N ILE A 165 16.04 -4.30 -27.26
CA ILE A 165 14.99 -3.65 -28.02
C ILE A 165 14.78 -4.44 -29.31
N THR A 166 13.55 -4.86 -29.58
CA THR A 166 13.17 -5.55 -30.82
C THR A 166 12.21 -4.68 -31.59
N ILE A 167 12.56 -4.32 -32.82
CA ILE A 167 11.73 -3.49 -33.71
C ILE A 167 11.34 -4.31 -34.94
N ILE A 168 10.06 -4.33 -35.25
CA ILE A 168 9.46 -5.09 -36.36
C ILE A 168 8.66 -4.11 -37.22
N PRO A 169 9.24 -3.62 -38.34
CA PRO A 169 8.51 -2.83 -39.33
C PRO A 169 7.50 -3.69 -40.07
N ASN A 170 6.22 -3.33 -39.96
CA ASN A 170 5.11 -3.92 -40.71
C ASN A 170 4.71 -3.00 -41.89
N PRO A 171 3.84 -3.42 -42.81
CA PRO A 171 3.47 -2.60 -43.98
C PRO A 171 2.92 -1.19 -43.64
N THR A 172 2.19 -1.03 -42.55
CA THR A 172 1.54 0.24 -42.16
C THR A 172 1.86 0.66 -40.74
N THR A 173 2.51 -0.21 -39.97
CA THR A 173 2.80 -0.01 -38.53
C THR A 173 4.21 -0.49 -38.20
N VAL A 174 4.66 -0.18 -37.00
CA VAL A 174 5.88 -0.76 -36.43
C VAL A 174 5.59 -1.25 -35.01
N ASP A 175 6.12 -2.43 -34.67
CA ASP A 175 6.09 -2.92 -33.29
C ASP A 175 7.44 -2.69 -32.63
N VAL A 176 7.41 -2.18 -31.40
CA VAL A 176 8.60 -2.02 -30.57
C VAL A 176 8.39 -2.81 -29.27
N LYS A 177 9.28 -3.78 -29.04
CA LYS A 177 9.29 -4.61 -27.83
C LYS A 177 10.58 -4.38 -27.08
N ILE A 178 10.49 -4.10 -25.80
CA ILE A 178 11.65 -3.84 -24.94
C ILE A 178 11.61 -4.86 -23.82
N THR A 179 12.68 -5.64 -23.68
CA THR A 179 12.90 -6.49 -22.51
C THR A 179 14.10 -5.97 -21.74
N MET A 180 14.01 -5.89 -20.44
CA MET A 180 15.03 -5.29 -19.58
C MET A 180 15.25 -6.19 -18.36
N VAL A 181 16.52 -6.33 -17.96
CA VAL A 181 16.89 -6.90 -16.67
C VAL A 181 17.54 -5.79 -15.87
N GLY A 182 16.84 -5.34 -14.83
CA GLY A 182 17.29 -4.25 -13.98
C GLY A 182 18.49 -4.63 -13.12
N ALA A 183 19.13 -3.63 -12.51
CA ALA A 183 20.20 -3.83 -11.54
C ALA A 183 19.76 -4.68 -10.31
N ASN A 184 18.47 -4.74 -10.04
CA ASN A 184 17.85 -5.58 -9.01
C ASN A 184 17.64 -7.04 -9.45
N GLY A 185 18.04 -7.41 -10.66
CA GLY A 185 17.84 -8.74 -11.24
C GLY A 185 16.39 -9.05 -11.67
N VAL A 186 15.47 -8.10 -11.55
CA VAL A 186 14.07 -8.25 -11.99
C VAL A 186 13.97 -8.01 -13.50
N SER A 187 13.20 -8.86 -14.18
CA SER A 187 12.89 -8.70 -15.60
C SER A 187 11.66 -7.81 -15.77
N TYR A 188 11.76 -6.86 -16.68
CA TYR A 188 10.68 -5.96 -17.09
C TYR A 188 10.45 -6.09 -18.57
N SER A 189 9.23 -5.91 -19.04
CA SER A 189 8.92 -5.84 -20.46
C SER A 189 7.97 -4.68 -20.76
N GLN A 190 8.14 -4.14 -21.96
CA GLN A 190 7.39 -2.99 -22.45
C GLN A 190 7.17 -3.18 -23.95
N ASN A 191 5.92 -3.13 -24.39
CA ASN A 191 5.56 -3.39 -25.76
C ASN A 191 4.70 -2.25 -26.32
N TYR A 192 5.13 -1.69 -27.43
CA TYR A 192 4.37 -0.74 -28.24
C TYR A 192 4.03 -1.43 -29.54
N LEU A 193 2.78 -1.82 -29.72
CA LEU A 193 2.32 -2.60 -30.85
C LEU A 193 1.46 -1.75 -31.79
N ASN A 194 1.64 -1.98 -33.10
CA ASN A 194 0.87 -1.29 -34.15
C ASN A 194 1.03 0.24 -34.12
N VAL A 195 2.22 0.75 -33.79
CA VAL A 195 2.54 2.17 -33.94
C VAL A 195 2.38 2.56 -35.40
N ASP A 196 1.46 3.48 -35.71
CA ASP A 196 1.14 3.92 -37.08
C ASP A 196 2.32 4.69 -37.69
N ILE A 197 2.70 4.33 -38.92
CA ILE A 197 3.75 5.00 -39.70
C ILE A 197 3.22 5.67 -40.96
N ASN A 198 1.94 6.07 -40.94
CA ASN A 198 1.26 6.79 -42.03
C ASN A 198 1.38 6.12 -43.41
N ASN A 199 1.39 4.78 -43.46
CA ASN A 199 1.60 3.99 -44.68
C ASN A 199 2.90 4.34 -45.44
N SER A 200 3.94 4.79 -44.76
CA SER A 200 5.23 5.18 -45.34
C SER A 200 6.38 4.30 -44.81
N PRO A 201 6.33 2.98 -45.02
CA PRO A 201 7.32 2.07 -44.48
C PRO A 201 8.74 2.29 -45.03
N GLU A 202 8.88 2.89 -46.21
CA GLU A 202 10.13 3.26 -46.83
C GLU A 202 10.77 4.52 -46.24
N ASP A 203 9.99 5.29 -45.48
CA ASP A 203 10.41 6.54 -44.80
C ASP A 203 10.45 6.39 -43.27
N LEU A 204 10.78 5.20 -42.76
CA LEU A 204 10.86 4.90 -41.35
C LEU A 204 12.32 4.85 -40.89
N TYR A 205 12.70 5.73 -39.99
CA TYR A 205 14.04 5.84 -39.42
C TYR A 205 14.00 5.76 -37.90
N LEU A 206 15.04 5.14 -37.37
CA LEU A 206 15.28 4.97 -35.94
C LEU A 206 16.45 5.82 -35.49
N SER A 207 16.31 6.49 -34.37
CA SER A 207 17.42 7.05 -33.59
C SER A 207 17.14 6.95 -32.10
N PHE A 208 18.17 7.20 -31.28
CA PHE A 208 18.08 7.23 -29.83
C PHE A 208 18.52 8.59 -29.31
N THR A 209 17.97 8.98 -28.16
CA THR A 209 18.45 10.04 -27.31
C THR A 209 18.41 9.59 -25.85
N VAL A 210 18.90 10.41 -24.94
CA VAL A 210 18.93 10.14 -23.50
C VAL A 210 18.49 11.40 -22.74
N ASP A 211 18.08 11.18 -21.47
CA ASP A 211 17.78 12.24 -20.53
C ASP A 211 18.45 11.93 -19.20
N HIS A 212 19.44 12.74 -18.78
CA HIS A 212 20.21 12.57 -17.55
C HIS A 212 20.61 11.10 -17.32
N SER A 213 21.08 10.46 -18.38
CA SER A 213 21.48 9.05 -18.43
C SER A 213 22.51 8.85 -19.55
N HIS A 214 23.13 7.68 -19.59
CA HIS A 214 23.88 7.25 -20.77
C HIS A 214 23.57 5.79 -21.12
N ILE A 215 23.78 5.42 -22.36
CA ILE A 215 23.58 4.05 -22.86
C ILE A 215 24.82 3.60 -23.63
N VAL A 216 25.09 2.30 -23.52
CA VAL A 216 26.17 1.62 -24.27
C VAL A 216 25.53 0.55 -25.13
N PHE A 217 25.63 0.70 -26.45
CA PHE A 217 25.09 -0.28 -27.41
C PHE A 217 26.05 -1.46 -27.57
N GLY A 218 25.50 -2.61 -27.92
CA GLY A 218 26.22 -3.84 -28.18
C GLY A 218 25.92 -4.93 -27.17
N VAL A 219 26.69 -6.02 -27.22
CA VAL A 219 26.55 -7.12 -26.26
C VAL A 219 26.72 -6.54 -24.86
N PRO A 220 25.78 -6.81 -23.92
CA PRO A 220 25.91 -6.32 -22.56
C PRO A 220 27.28 -6.67 -22.02
N VAL A 221 28.00 -5.66 -21.51
CA VAL A 221 29.27 -5.88 -20.82
C VAL A 221 28.99 -6.88 -19.70
N ASP A 222 29.79 -7.93 -19.62
CA ASP A 222 29.68 -8.92 -18.55
C ASP A 222 29.70 -8.20 -17.20
N ILE A 223 28.56 -8.22 -16.50
CA ILE A 223 28.43 -7.56 -15.19
C ILE A 223 29.47 -8.21 -14.30
N PRO A 224 30.43 -7.47 -13.73
CA PRO A 224 31.40 -8.05 -12.81
C PRO A 224 30.66 -8.79 -11.71
N ASP A 225 31.15 -9.96 -11.34
CA ASP A 225 30.59 -10.64 -10.19
C ASP A 225 31.03 -9.91 -8.91
N SER A 226 30.07 -9.45 -8.11
CA SER A 226 30.36 -8.67 -6.91
C SER A 226 29.91 -9.42 -5.65
N ASN A 227 30.63 -9.20 -4.55
CA ASN A 227 30.28 -9.74 -3.26
C ASN A 227 29.09 -8.98 -2.63
N PRO A 228 28.28 -9.63 -1.79
CA PRO A 228 27.24 -8.95 -1.04
C PRO A 228 27.88 -8.02 0.01
N ALA A 229 27.32 -6.81 0.14
CA ALA A 229 27.74 -5.79 1.10
C ALA A 229 26.80 -5.68 2.29
N SER A 230 25.47 -5.89 2.06
CA SER A 230 24.47 -5.90 3.14
C SER A 230 23.27 -6.78 2.81
N LEU A 231 22.55 -7.20 3.85
CA LEU A 231 21.32 -7.98 3.80
C LEU A 231 20.27 -7.31 4.66
N LYS A 232 19.10 -7.02 4.09
CA LYS A 232 17.92 -6.52 4.79
C LYS A 232 16.77 -7.52 4.63
N LEU A 233 16.23 -7.98 5.75
CA LEU A 233 15.05 -8.86 5.78
C LEU A 233 13.78 -8.01 5.80
N ASN A 234 12.82 -8.35 4.94
CA ASN A 234 11.54 -7.67 4.80
C ASN A 234 10.40 -8.70 4.83
N GLY A 235 9.19 -8.28 5.26
CA GLY A 235 7.99 -9.13 5.20
C GLY A 235 7.80 -10.07 6.40
N LEU A 236 8.66 -10.02 7.44
CA LEU A 236 8.35 -10.68 8.71
C LEU A 236 7.31 -9.81 9.45
N PRO A 237 6.16 -10.38 9.91
CA PRO A 237 5.18 -9.61 10.67
C PRO A 237 5.79 -9.14 12.01
N SER A 238 5.37 -7.97 12.48
CA SER A 238 5.84 -7.43 13.76
C SER A 238 5.38 -8.26 14.95
N LYS A 239 4.23 -8.96 14.80
CA LYS A 239 3.63 -9.84 15.82
C LYS A 239 3.17 -11.16 15.19
N ALA A 240 3.16 -12.22 16.00
CA ALA A 240 2.50 -13.48 15.68
C ALA A 240 1.85 -14.07 16.94
N LEU A 241 0.79 -14.85 16.76
CA LEU A 241 0.16 -15.57 17.87
C LEU A 241 1.07 -16.69 18.39
N LEU A 242 1.00 -16.95 19.68
CA LEU A 242 1.59 -18.14 20.29
C LEU A 242 1.07 -19.39 19.57
N GLY A 243 1.97 -20.25 19.13
CA GLY A 243 1.64 -21.46 18.38
C GLY A 243 1.52 -21.26 16.86
N THR A 244 1.73 -20.05 16.31
CA THR A 244 1.92 -19.84 14.86
C THR A 244 3.09 -20.71 14.39
N THR A 245 2.98 -21.34 13.24
CA THR A 245 4.10 -22.09 12.67
C THR A 245 5.11 -21.15 12.04
N PHE A 246 6.38 -21.59 12.00
CA PHE A 246 7.43 -20.81 11.33
C PHE A 246 7.08 -20.54 9.86
N ASP A 247 6.59 -21.54 9.13
CA ASP A 247 6.25 -21.42 7.71
C ASP A 247 5.14 -20.39 7.46
N GLU A 248 4.14 -20.31 8.33
CA GLU A 248 3.10 -19.29 8.26
C GLU A 248 3.66 -17.89 8.50
N ALA A 249 4.54 -17.73 9.49
CA ALA A 249 5.12 -16.44 9.84
C ALA A 249 6.03 -15.88 8.76
N ILE A 250 6.73 -16.74 8.01
CA ILE A 250 7.67 -16.34 6.96
C ILE A 250 7.11 -16.34 5.54
N ALA A 251 5.81 -16.61 5.36
CA ALA A 251 5.19 -16.76 4.04
C ALA A 251 5.47 -15.59 3.08
N ASN A 252 5.64 -14.39 3.63
CA ASN A 252 5.95 -13.16 2.88
C ASN A 252 7.39 -12.68 3.10
N LEU A 253 8.25 -13.46 3.74
CA LEU A 253 9.62 -13.05 4.04
C LEU A 253 10.46 -13.04 2.77
N THR A 254 11.11 -11.91 2.52
CA THR A 254 12.08 -11.70 1.45
C THR A 254 13.34 -11.04 2.01
N ALA A 255 14.40 -11.10 1.23
CA ALA A 255 15.66 -10.44 1.57
C ALA A 255 16.12 -9.53 0.44
N GLU A 256 16.44 -8.30 0.75
CA GLU A 256 17.10 -7.37 -0.15
C GLU A 256 18.60 -7.41 0.11
N ILE A 257 19.35 -7.85 -0.91
CA ILE A 257 20.81 -7.93 -0.89
C ILE A 257 21.36 -6.72 -1.63
N THR A 258 22.22 -5.94 -0.99
CA THR A 258 23.01 -4.91 -1.66
C THR A 258 24.42 -5.45 -1.88
N PHE A 259 24.96 -5.31 -3.08
CA PHE A 259 26.30 -5.76 -3.47
C PHE A 259 27.32 -4.60 -3.41
N GLU A 260 28.61 -4.94 -3.40
CA GLU A 260 29.72 -3.95 -3.27
C GLU A 260 29.75 -2.92 -4.41
N ASP A 261 29.23 -3.25 -5.57
CA ASP A 261 29.09 -2.36 -6.73
C ASP A 261 27.79 -1.53 -6.73
N GLY A 262 26.98 -1.61 -5.64
CA GLY A 262 25.71 -0.91 -5.49
C GLY A 262 24.51 -1.58 -6.14
N MET A 263 24.69 -2.70 -6.84
CA MET A 263 23.55 -3.49 -7.34
C MET A 263 22.73 -4.05 -6.18
N THR A 264 21.43 -4.27 -6.40
CA THR A 264 20.55 -4.90 -5.43
C THR A 264 19.86 -6.12 -6.04
N LYS A 265 19.55 -7.10 -5.22
CA LYS A 265 18.81 -8.30 -5.60
C LYS A 265 17.85 -8.67 -4.48
N THR A 266 16.60 -8.95 -4.81
CA THR A 266 15.63 -9.53 -3.87
C THR A 266 15.61 -11.04 -4.03
N VAL A 267 15.73 -11.76 -2.92
CA VAL A 267 15.73 -13.22 -2.89
C VAL A 267 14.69 -13.74 -1.89
N GLY A 268 14.20 -14.96 -2.13
CA GLY A 268 13.36 -15.67 -1.19
C GLY A 268 14.15 -16.29 -0.04
N ILE A 269 13.43 -16.76 0.96
CA ILE A 269 14.02 -17.40 2.14
C ILE A 269 14.81 -18.69 1.81
N ASP A 270 14.43 -19.35 0.73
CA ASP A 270 15.08 -20.58 0.22
C ASP A 270 16.52 -20.34 -0.29
N GLU A 271 16.90 -19.09 -0.53
CA GLU A 271 18.26 -18.69 -0.88
C GLU A 271 19.11 -18.28 0.35
N LEU A 272 18.51 -18.23 1.54
CA LEU A 272 19.17 -17.82 2.77
C LEU A 272 19.54 -19.02 3.63
N GLU A 273 20.63 -18.88 4.38
CA GLU A 273 20.99 -19.78 5.47
C GLU A 273 20.47 -19.21 6.80
N LEU A 274 19.50 -19.89 7.42
CA LEU A 274 18.94 -19.45 8.69
C LEU A 274 19.82 -19.91 9.84
N GLN A 275 20.36 -18.96 10.61
CA GLN A 275 21.21 -19.24 11.77
C GLN A 275 20.45 -19.23 13.09
N VAL A 276 19.46 -18.33 13.21
CA VAL A 276 18.57 -18.26 14.37
C VAL A 276 17.14 -18.23 13.86
N ILE A 277 16.36 -19.21 14.28
CA ILE A 277 14.94 -19.35 13.95
C ILE A 277 14.12 -18.96 15.18
N PRO A 278 13.13 -18.06 15.07
CA PRO A 278 12.24 -17.70 16.18
C PRO A 278 11.52 -18.91 16.76
N ASP A 279 11.45 -18.99 18.09
CA ASP A 279 10.58 -19.91 18.81
C ASP A 279 9.18 -19.28 18.94
N PHE A 280 8.16 -19.93 18.42
CA PHE A 280 6.77 -19.49 18.46
C PHE A 280 5.95 -20.13 19.61
N GLU A 281 6.58 -20.94 20.46
CA GLU A 281 5.91 -21.61 21.58
C GLU A 281 6.03 -20.84 22.90
N THR A 282 6.79 -19.74 22.93
CA THR A 282 6.93 -18.89 24.11
C THR A 282 6.74 -17.42 23.78
N LEU A 283 6.07 -16.69 24.69
CA LEU A 283 5.79 -15.25 24.51
C LEU A 283 7.06 -14.40 24.48
N GLY A 284 6.94 -13.23 23.87
CA GLY A 284 7.96 -12.17 23.87
C GLY A 284 8.71 -12.05 22.54
N THR A 285 9.62 -11.09 22.50
CA THR A 285 10.37 -10.77 21.28
C THR A 285 11.38 -11.87 20.94
N LYS A 286 11.30 -12.35 19.72
CA LYS A 286 12.18 -13.37 19.13
C LYS A 286 12.97 -12.78 17.98
N THR A 287 14.13 -13.35 17.72
CA THR A 287 15.05 -12.88 16.68
C THR A 287 15.14 -13.92 15.57
N LEU A 288 15.08 -13.45 14.33
CA LEU A 288 15.46 -14.18 13.13
C LEU A 288 16.81 -13.67 12.64
N VAL A 289 17.76 -14.58 12.41
CA VAL A 289 19.07 -14.26 11.83
C VAL A 289 19.25 -15.11 10.58
N ALA A 290 19.52 -14.47 9.47
CA ALA A 290 19.77 -15.11 8.19
C ALA A 290 21.09 -14.64 7.59
N VAL A 291 21.70 -15.50 6.78
CA VAL A 291 22.97 -15.26 6.10
C VAL A 291 22.77 -15.45 4.61
N TYR A 292 23.31 -14.53 3.82
CA TYR A 292 23.44 -14.68 2.38
C TYR A 292 24.93 -14.80 2.03
N ASN A 293 25.28 -15.87 1.31
CA ASN A 293 26.68 -16.29 1.06
C ASN A 293 27.02 -16.42 -0.42
N LYS A 294 26.25 -15.78 -1.31
CA LYS A 294 26.48 -15.84 -2.76
C LYS A 294 26.87 -14.46 -3.31
N THR A 295 27.66 -14.46 -4.37
CA THR A 295 27.92 -13.30 -5.20
C THR A 295 26.68 -12.93 -6.04
N PHE A 296 26.72 -11.81 -6.76
CA PHE A 296 25.61 -11.39 -7.63
C PHE A 296 25.27 -12.47 -8.68
N LYS A 297 26.27 -13.14 -9.26
CA LYS A 297 26.10 -14.24 -10.23
C LYS A 297 25.79 -15.59 -9.59
N GLY A 298 25.78 -15.68 -8.27
CA GLY A 298 25.40 -16.89 -7.54
C GLY A 298 26.56 -17.80 -7.16
N GLU A 299 27.81 -17.39 -7.38
CA GLU A 299 29.00 -18.10 -6.88
C GLU A 299 29.14 -17.91 -5.35
N ALA A 300 30.00 -18.70 -4.72
CA ALA A 300 30.24 -18.55 -3.30
C ALA A 300 30.89 -17.19 -2.98
N ALA A 301 30.26 -16.39 -2.10
CA ALA A 301 30.81 -15.11 -1.69
C ALA A 301 32.07 -15.29 -0.81
N VAL A 302 33.05 -14.44 -1.03
CA VAL A 302 34.28 -14.40 -0.19
C VAL A 302 33.92 -13.96 1.23
N LYS A 303 32.91 -13.09 1.37
CA LYS A 303 32.45 -12.54 2.65
C LYS A 303 30.92 -12.57 2.69
N PRO A 304 30.31 -13.49 3.42
CA PRO A 304 28.87 -13.53 3.60
C PRO A 304 28.37 -12.32 4.39
N VAL A 305 27.10 -11.94 4.18
CA VAL A 305 26.42 -10.88 4.93
C VAL A 305 25.31 -11.45 5.79
N ILE A 306 25.06 -10.78 6.92
CA ILE A 306 24.10 -11.20 7.93
C ILE A 306 22.98 -10.17 8.01
N GLY A 307 21.74 -10.64 7.98
CA GLY A 307 20.54 -9.86 8.25
C GLY A 307 19.87 -10.33 9.54
N THR A 308 19.33 -9.38 10.28
CA THR A 308 18.62 -9.66 11.54
C THR A 308 17.29 -8.89 11.53
N THR A 309 16.23 -9.56 11.97
CA THR A 309 14.93 -8.96 12.22
C THR A 309 14.28 -9.60 13.44
N THR A 310 13.22 -9.00 13.97
CA THR A 310 12.54 -9.48 15.17
C THR A 310 11.05 -9.63 14.96
N ILE A 311 10.43 -10.55 15.70
CA ILE A 311 8.99 -10.76 15.77
C ILE A 311 8.60 -10.88 17.24
N ASN A 312 7.47 -10.28 17.64
CA ASN A 312 6.94 -10.40 19.00
C ASN A 312 5.84 -11.46 19.04
N ILE A 313 6.07 -12.52 19.79
CA ILE A 313 5.08 -13.58 20.01
C ILE A 313 4.14 -13.14 21.12
N VAL A 314 2.86 -13.07 20.80
CA VAL A 314 1.79 -12.59 21.68
C VAL A 314 0.72 -13.67 21.89
N ASP A 315 0.04 -13.61 23.00
CA ASP A 315 -1.12 -14.48 23.27
C ASP A 315 -2.38 -13.99 22.56
N LYS A 316 -2.42 -12.71 22.19
CA LYS A 316 -3.51 -12.06 21.43
C LYS A 316 -2.95 -11.06 20.43
N MET A 317 -3.46 -11.06 19.20
CA MET A 317 -3.01 -10.11 18.17
C MET A 317 -3.45 -8.67 18.46
N PHE A 318 -4.65 -8.54 19.01
CA PHE A 318 -5.26 -7.26 19.34
C PHE A 318 -5.62 -7.21 20.82
N THR A 319 -5.81 -6.02 21.35
CA THR A 319 -6.41 -5.86 22.67
C THR A 319 -7.78 -6.51 22.65
N CYS A 320 -8.03 -7.38 23.63
CA CYS A 320 -9.26 -8.15 23.71
C CYS A 320 -9.77 -8.11 25.15
N ILE A 321 -11.06 -7.96 25.33
CA ILE A 321 -11.73 -8.20 26.60
C ILE A 321 -12.70 -9.35 26.47
N GLY A 322 -12.77 -10.19 27.48
CA GLY A 322 -13.44 -11.47 27.45
C GLY A 322 -12.56 -12.60 26.92
N LYS A 323 -12.91 -13.82 27.32
CA LYS A 323 -12.21 -15.04 26.88
C LYS A 323 -12.58 -15.37 25.44
N THR A 324 -11.60 -15.73 24.63
CA THR A 324 -11.78 -16.01 23.20
C THR A 324 -12.66 -17.23 22.91
N ASP A 325 -12.88 -18.10 23.92
CA ASP A 325 -13.86 -19.20 23.86
C ASP A 325 -15.29 -18.76 24.19
N ASN A 326 -15.53 -17.45 24.39
CA ASN A 326 -16.81 -16.84 24.75
C ASN A 326 -17.39 -17.39 26.07
N SER A 327 -16.55 -17.82 27.03
CA SER A 327 -17.00 -18.36 28.32
C SER A 327 -17.12 -17.31 29.42
N SER A 328 -16.68 -16.07 29.20
CA SER A 328 -16.71 -14.99 30.20
C SER A 328 -18.11 -14.75 30.75
N GLY A 329 -18.20 -14.57 32.06
CA GLY A 329 -19.44 -14.21 32.75
C GLY A 329 -19.89 -12.77 32.48
N PHE A 330 -21.08 -12.43 32.96
CA PHE A 330 -21.66 -11.10 32.85
C PHE A 330 -20.70 -10.04 33.41
N ARG A 331 -20.16 -9.18 32.53
CA ARG A 331 -19.26 -8.06 32.86
C ARG A 331 -18.01 -8.47 33.67
N GLU A 332 -17.57 -9.71 33.49
CA GLU A 332 -16.40 -10.26 34.19
C GLU A 332 -15.12 -9.48 33.85
N GLU A 333 -14.99 -9.07 32.62
CA GLU A 333 -13.91 -8.21 32.14
C GLU A 333 -14.50 -6.92 31.52
N LYS A 334 -13.74 -5.82 31.57
CA LYS A 334 -14.11 -4.53 31.00
C LYS A 334 -12.90 -3.71 30.62
N THR A 335 -13.11 -2.74 29.73
CA THR A 335 -12.10 -1.72 29.41
C THR A 335 -11.88 -0.78 30.62
N GLU A 336 -10.88 0.10 30.54
CA GLU A 336 -10.80 1.27 31.41
C GLU A 336 -12.05 2.16 31.27
N ASN A 337 -12.23 3.08 32.22
CA ASN A 337 -13.29 4.08 32.15
C ASN A 337 -12.85 5.22 31.22
N PHE A 338 -13.53 5.38 30.07
CA PHE A 338 -13.28 6.46 29.11
C PHE A 338 -14.08 7.70 29.49
N LYS A 339 -13.39 8.79 29.81
CA LYS A 339 -14.03 10.06 30.14
C LYS A 339 -14.59 10.74 28.89
N VAL A 340 -15.82 11.25 28.98
CA VAL A 340 -16.51 12.00 27.91
C VAL A 340 -16.93 13.36 28.50
N ALA A 341 -16.31 14.43 28.08
CA ALA A 341 -16.63 15.78 28.56
C ALA A 341 -17.98 16.28 27.98
N PRO A 342 -18.59 17.30 28.61
CA PRO A 342 -19.83 17.88 28.09
C PRO A 342 -19.70 18.33 26.62
N GLY A 343 -20.61 17.89 25.76
CA GLY A 343 -20.61 18.16 24.32
C GLY A 343 -19.73 17.22 23.49
N GLU A 344 -19.02 16.28 24.10
CA GLU A 344 -18.21 15.30 23.40
C GLU A 344 -18.98 14.03 23.06
N THR A 345 -18.58 13.41 21.95
CA THR A 345 -18.96 12.04 21.55
C THR A 345 -17.70 11.22 21.39
N TYR A 346 -17.57 10.16 22.15
CA TYR A 346 -16.47 9.21 22.04
C TYR A 346 -16.83 8.10 21.08
N VAL A 347 -15.92 7.78 20.13
CA VAL A 347 -16.12 6.75 19.10
C VAL A 347 -15.13 5.62 19.31
N HIS A 348 -15.64 4.39 19.45
CA HIS A 348 -14.88 3.16 19.56
C HIS A 348 -15.19 2.20 18.43
N PHE A 349 -14.19 1.39 18.06
CA PHE A 349 -14.29 0.34 17.06
C PHE A 349 -13.88 -0.99 17.68
N PHE A 350 -14.66 -2.05 17.48
CA PHE A 350 -14.30 -3.40 17.88
C PHE A 350 -15.07 -4.44 17.05
N THR A 351 -14.57 -5.66 17.06
CA THR A 351 -15.29 -6.83 16.56
C THR A 351 -15.92 -7.56 17.73
N ASN A 352 -17.22 -7.84 17.65
CA ASN A 352 -17.94 -8.61 18.64
C ASN A 352 -18.01 -10.08 18.23
N TYR A 353 -17.47 -10.96 19.05
CA TYR A 353 -17.61 -12.40 18.93
C TYR A 353 -18.50 -12.94 20.06
N THR A 354 -19.46 -13.79 19.73
CA THR A 354 -20.42 -14.32 20.69
C THR A 354 -20.60 -15.82 20.53
N ASN A 355 -21.00 -16.51 21.60
CA ASN A 355 -21.38 -17.92 21.53
C ASN A 355 -22.75 -18.14 20.85
N GLY A 356 -23.52 -17.08 20.57
CA GLY A 356 -24.80 -17.14 19.87
C GLY A 356 -25.92 -17.88 20.59
N ALA A 357 -25.77 -18.20 21.89
CA ALA A 357 -26.79 -18.96 22.63
C ALA A 357 -28.01 -18.11 22.94
N GLU A 358 -27.81 -16.89 23.43
CA GLU A 358 -28.87 -15.98 23.84
C GLU A 358 -28.63 -14.57 23.27
N ASN A 359 -29.70 -13.77 23.12
CA ASN A 359 -29.60 -12.43 22.58
C ASN A 359 -28.73 -11.49 23.47
N TRP A 360 -28.71 -11.71 24.77
CA TRP A 360 -27.92 -10.92 25.72
C TRP A 360 -26.43 -11.33 25.79
N ASN A 361 -26.02 -12.39 25.11
CA ASN A 361 -24.65 -12.86 25.06
C ASN A 361 -23.84 -12.03 24.04
N ASN A 362 -23.57 -10.79 24.35
CA ASN A 362 -22.94 -9.81 23.47
C ASN A 362 -22.27 -8.68 24.25
N PHE A 363 -21.87 -7.61 23.53
CA PHE A 363 -21.29 -6.42 24.12
C PHE A 363 -22.27 -5.65 25.01
N ILE A 364 -21.71 -4.96 26.00
CA ILE A 364 -22.41 -4.13 26.97
C ILE A 364 -21.65 -2.81 27.11
N ILE A 365 -22.37 -1.69 27.09
CA ILE A 365 -21.85 -0.35 27.32
C ILE A 365 -22.34 0.12 28.68
N THR A 366 -21.43 0.27 29.63
CA THR A 366 -21.75 0.74 30.98
C THR A 366 -21.43 2.22 31.09
N LEU A 367 -22.41 3.01 31.53
CA LEU A 367 -22.27 4.43 31.83
C LEU A 367 -21.98 4.61 33.32
N CYS A 368 -20.91 5.33 33.66
CA CYS A 368 -20.43 5.42 35.03
C CYS A 368 -19.76 6.78 35.32
N LYS A 369 -19.47 7.04 36.59
CA LYS A 369 -18.57 8.10 37.04
C LYS A 369 -17.11 7.68 36.89
N ALA A 370 -16.18 8.60 37.05
CA ALA A 370 -14.75 8.32 37.02
C ALA A 370 -14.32 7.30 38.09
N ASP A 371 -14.98 7.29 39.25
CA ASP A 371 -14.74 6.34 40.34
C ASP A 371 -15.34 4.94 40.09
N GLY A 372 -16.07 4.77 38.98
CA GLY A 372 -16.75 3.53 38.60
C GLY A 372 -18.16 3.38 39.13
N THR A 373 -18.70 4.37 39.89
CA THR A 373 -20.12 4.37 40.30
C THR A 373 -20.99 4.38 39.05
N GLU A 374 -21.87 3.42 38.93
CA GLU A 374 -22.67 3.18 37.73
C GLU A 374 -23.90 4.08 37.67
N TYR A 375 -24.16 4.69 36.52
CA TYR A 375 -25.45 5.27 36.16
C TYR A 375 -26.39 4.21 35.61
N GLY A 376 -25.87 3.25 34.86
CA GLY A 376 -26.58 2.15 34.25
C GLY A 376 -25.80 1.56 33.08
N PHE A 377 -26.38 0.60 32.39
CA PHE A 377 -25.80 0.02 31.17
C PHE A 377 -26.85 -0.19 30.09
N VAL A 378 -26.37 -0.26 28.86
CA VAL A 378 -27.15 -0.64 27.67
C VAL A 378 -26.46 -1.82 26.97
N ARG A 379 -27.24 -2.68 26.33
CA ARG A 379 -26.78 -3.95 25.78
C ARG A 379 -27.15 -4.08 24.31
N ALA A 380 -26.40 -4.90 23.58
CA ALA A 380 -26.60 -5.11 22.15
C ALA A 380 -28.01 -5.59 21.77
N ASP A 381 -28.71 -6.30 22.64
CA ASP A 381 -30.08 -6.77 22.42
C ASP A 381 -31.16 -5.69 22.63
N ASN A 382 -30.77 -4.43 22.53
CA ASN A 382 -31.67 -3.28 22.72
C ASN A 382 -32.33 -3.21 24.11
N TRP A 383 -31.63 -3.65 25.14
CA TRP A 383 -32.07 -3.59 26.51
C TRP A 383 -31.08 -2.85 27.40
N GLY A 384 -31.56 -2.24 28.46
CA GLY A 384 -30.75 -1.55 29.42
C GLY A 384 -31.37 -1.57 30.81
N ILE A 385 -30.53 -1.21 31.80
CA ILE A 385 -30.95 -1.10 33.20
C ILE A 385 -30.08 -0.02 33.90
N GLY A 386 -30.65 0.56 34.94
CA GLY A 386 -29.99 1.55 35.78
C GLY A 386 -30.78 2.84 35.88
N ASP A 387 -30.31 3.77 36.71
CA ASP A 387 -31.00 5.05 37.00
C ASP A 387 -31.06 5.98 35.77
N CYS A 388 -30.18 5.76 34.76
CA CYS A 388 -30.19 6.54 33.53
C CYS A 388 -31.14 6.00 32.46
N TYR A 389 -31.53 4.72 32.53
CA TYR A 389 -32.31 4.04 31.50
C TYR A 389 -33.83 4.23 31.72
N TRP A 390 -34.58 4.33 30.61
CA TRP A 390 -36.01 4.31 30.57
C TRP A 390 -36.52 3.74 29.23
N ASP A 391 -37.65 3.01 29.23
CA ASP A 391 -38.12 2.24 28.08
C ASP A 391 -38.34 3.03 26.79
N GLY A 392 -38.62 4.33 26.89
CA GLY A 392 -38.85 5.18 25.73
C GLY A 392 -37.58 5.71 25.05
N CYS A 393 -36.40 5.40 25.58
CA CYS A 393 -35.15 5.96 25.06
C CYS A 393 -34.46 5.13 23.97
N GLN A 394 -34.89 3.90 23.74
CA GLN A 394 -34.21 3.01 22.79
C GLN A 394 -34.96 2.88 21.46
N SER A 395 -34.18 2.64 20.39
CA SER A 395 -34.65 2.27 19.07
C SER A 395 -33.65 1.37 18.37
N CYS A 396 -34.09 0.49 17.50
CA CYS A 396 -33.21 -0.35 16.68
C CYS A 396 -33.93 -0.87 15.42
N ASN A 397 -33.10 -1.30 14.46
CA ASN A 397 -33.54 -1.97 13.22
C ASN A 397 -33.01 -3.40 13.09
N TRP A 398 -32.80 -4.10 14.21
CA TRP A 398 -32.28 -5.47 14.21
C TRP A 398 -33.20 -6.47 13.49
N ASP A 399 -32.58 -7.37 12.72
CA ASP A 399 -33.18 -8.63 12.30
C ASP A 399 -33.16 -9.61 13.47
N TRP A 400 -34.23 -9.60 14.29
CA TRP A 400 -34.32 -10.44 15.49
C TRP A 400 -34.34 -11.93 15.20
N ALA A 401 -34.72 -12.36 13.98
CA ALA A 401 -34.73 -13.77 13.61
C ALA A 401 -33.29 -14.32 13.50
N ASN A 402 -32.35 -13.49 13.04
CA ASN A 402 -30.97 -13.87 12.81
C ASN A 402 -29.97 -13.15 13.75
N PHE A 403 -30.48 -12.38 14.72
CA PHE A 403 -29.68 -11.52 15.59
C PHE A 403 -28.43 -12.21 16.19
N LYS A 404 -28.62 -13.39 16.75
CA LYS A 404 -27.56 -14.16 17.41
C LYS A 404 -26.41 -14.53 16.44
N THR A 405 -26.77 -14.80 15.18
CA THR A 405 -25.79 -15.18 14.14
C THR A 405 -25.08 -13.97 13.58
N ILE A 406 -25.82 -12.90 13.28
CA ILE A 406 -25.25 -11.70 12.65
C ILE A 406 -24.28 -10.94 13.56
N LEU A 407 -24.42 -11.05 14.87
CA LEU A 407 -23.52 -10.39 15.82
C LEU A 407 -22.19 -11.14 16.03
N ASN A 408 -22.08 -12.39 15.64
CA ASN A 408 -20.82 -13.12 15.74
C ASN A 408 -19.86 -12.72 14.61
N GLY A 409 -18.71 -12.15 14.96
CA GLY A 409 -17.75 -11.58 14.02
C GLY A 409 -18.19 -10.22 13.43
N ALA A 410 -19.21 -9.58 14.01
CA ALA A 410 -19.71 -8.28 13.56
C ALA A 410 -18.75 -7.13 13.92
N LYS A 411 -18.52 -6.22 12.97
CA LYS A 411 -17.77 -4.99 13.20
C LYS A 411 -18.66 -3.93 13.81
N VAL A 412 -18.31 -3.45 14.99
CA VAL A 412 -19.12 -2.52 15.78
C VAL A 412 -18.41 -1.17 15.89
N THR A 413 -19.17 -0.10 15.59
CA THR A 413 -18.77 1.27 15.91
C THR A 413 -19.74 1.82 16.93
N THR A 414 -19.25 2.19 18.11
CA THR A 414 -20.07 2.81 19.16
C THR A 414 -19.80 4.31 19.26
N TYR A 415 -20.85 5.06 19.57
CA TYR A 415 -20.85 6.49 19.82
C TYR A 415 -21.46 6.72 21.19
N VAL A 416 -20.68 7.21 22.15
CA VAL A 416 -21.17 7.58 23.49
C VAL A 416 -21.05 9.08 23.64
N THR A 417 -22.19 9.76 23.79
CA THR A 417 -22.29 11.22 23.81
C THR A 417 -22.69 11.71 25.20
N ASN A 418 -21.93 12.67 25.72
CA ASN A 418 -22.34 13.48 26.85
C ASN A 418 -23.03 14.74 26.31
N ASN A 419 -24.34 14.87 26.51
CA ASN A 419 -25.09 16.01 25.97
C ASN A 419 -24.82 17.33 26.74
N GLY A 420 -24.23 17.25 27.94
CA GLY A 420 -23.90 18.44 28.77
C GLY A 420 -25.08 18.97 29.58
N ASP A 421 -26.29 18.45 29.41
CA ASP A 421 -27.54 18.88 30.03
C ASP A 421 -28.07 17.90 31.11
N GLY A 422 -27.25 16.93 31.49
CA GLY A 422 -27.65 15.88 32.44
C GLY A 422 -28.19 14.64 31.73
N THR A 423 -28.05 14.55 30.40
CA THR A 423 -28.39 13.38 29.60
C THR A 423 -27.19 12.88 28.81
N ALA A 424 -27.30 11.62 28.36
CA ALA A 424 -26.33 10.99 27.45
C ALA A 424 -27.05 10.24 26.33
N ASP A 425 -26.38 10.10 25.18
CA ASP A 425 -26.82 9.26 24.08
C ASP A 425 -25.80 8.15 23.83
N VAL A 426 -26.29 6.97 23.48
CA VAL A 426 -25.47 5.83 23.07
C VAL A 426 -26.00 5.31 21.75
N LYS A 427 -25.11 5.18 20.76
CA LYS A 427 -25.43 4.62 19.45
C LYS A 427 -24.41 3.53 19.11
N ALA A 428 -24.88 2.40 18.61
CA ALA A 428 -24.06 1.37 17.99
C ALA A 428 -24.45 1.20 16.53
N VAL A 429 -23.47 1.24 15.64
CA VAL A 429 -23.59 0.90 14.22
C VAL A 429 -22.83 -0.39 14.03
N VAL A 430 -23.50 -1.41 13.52
CA VAL A 430 -22.99 -2.77 13.43
C VAL A 430 -23.04 -3.24 11.99
N LEU A 431 -21.90 -3.54 11.41
CA LEU A 431 -21.80 -4.31 10.18
C LEU A 431 -21.83 -5.78 10.57
N GLY A 432 -22.98 -6.42 10.35
CA GLY A 432 -23.21 -7.82 10.69
C GLY A 432 -22.39 -8.78 9.83
N SER A 433 -22.21 -10.00 10.29
CA SER A 433 -21.55 -11.06 9.51
C SER A 433 -22.29 -11.42 8.21
N ASP A 434 -23.55 -10.99 8.06
CA ASP A 434 -24.36 -11.09 6.85
C ASP A 434 -24.10 -9.94 5.83
N GLY A 435 -23.21 -9.00 6.16
CA GLY A 435 -22.86 -7.83 5.32
C GLY A 435 -23.87 -6.67 5.41
N ASN A 436 -24.93 -6.77 6.20
CA ASN A 436 -25.91 -5.69 6.40
C ASN A 436 -25.50 -4.78 7.55
N THR A 437 -25.91 -3.50 7.48
CA THR A 437 -25.67 -2.52 8.54
C THR A 437 -26.92 -2.36 9.40
N TYR A 438 -26.71 -2.50 10.71
CA TYR A 438 -27.72 -2.33 11.74
C TYR A 438 -27.39 -1.15 12.64
N THR A 439 -28.40 -0.51 13.18
CA THR A 439 -28.23 0.61 14.10
C THR A 439 -29.10 0.42 15.33
N GLN A 440 -28.52 0.70 16.47
CA GLN A 440 -29.17 0.71 17.77
C GLN A 440 -28.88 2.05 18.43
N SER A 441 -29.87 2.71 18.99
CA SER A 441 -29.73 4.03 19.62
C SER A 441 -30.49 4.10 20.94
N TYR A 442 -29.86 4.70 21.91
CA TYR A 442 -30.43 5.12 23.18
C TYR A 442 -30.24 6.61 23.30
N THR A 443 -31.33 7.38 23.28
CA THR A 443 -31.29 8.85 23.30
C THR A 443 -31.90 9.41 24.56
N GLY A 444 -31.25 10.40 25.16
CA GLY A 444 -31.73 11.08 26.36
C GLY A 444 -31.70 10.19 27.59
N LEU A 445 -30.71 9.31 27.74
CA LEU A 445 -30.41 8.62 29.00
C LEU A 445 -30.23 9.67 30.11
N LYS A 446 -31.00 9.56 31.19
CA LYS A 446 -31.17 10.63 32.21
C LYS A 446 -30.25 10.45 33.41
N ASN A 447 -30.27 11.45 34.31
CA ASN A 447 -29.58 11.45 35.61
C ASN A 447 -28.05 11.32 35.47
N ILE A 448 -27.50 11.85 34.41
CA ILE A 448 -26.05 11.90 34.16
C ILE A 448 -25.47 13.17 34.79
N ASP A 449 -24.39 13.01 35.55
CA ASP A 449 -23.55 14.17 35.90
C ASP A 449 -22.62 14.47 34.71
N ALA A 450 -22.91 15.54 33.99
CA ALA A 450 -22.16 15.89 32.79
C ALA A 450 -20.65 16.18 33.05
N ASN A 451 -20.28 16.54 34.27
CA ASN A 451 -18.88 16.83 34.63
C ASN A 451 -18.13 15.57 35.10
N ASP A 452 -18.87 14.52 35.49
CA ASP A 452 -18.31 13.27 35.96
C ASP A 452 -18.94 12.09 35.18
N PHE A 453 -18.75 12.10 33.83
CA PHE A 453 -19.30 11.12 32.96
C PHE A 453 -18.21 10.32 32.24
N CYS A 454 -18.28 9.02 32.41
CA CYS A 454 -17.40 8.03 31.76
C CYS A 454 -18.24 6.88 31.24
N PHE A 455 -17.64 6.04 30.40
CA PHE A 455 -18.19 4.74 30.03
C PHE A 455 -17.08 3.69 29.95
N ASN A 456 -17.46 2.44 30.00
CA ASN A 456 -16.59 1.31 29.64
C ASN A 456 -17.36 0.29 28.81
N LEU A 457 -16.61 -0.53 28.08
CA LEU A 457 -17.11 -1.66 27.34
C LEU A 457 -16.87 -2.94 28.12
N SER A 458 -17.87 -3.83 28.10
CA SER A 458 -17.82 -5.16 28.71
C SER A 458 -18.67 -6.13 27.89
N MET A 459 -18.83 -7.36 28.32
CA MET A 459 -19.56 -8.39 27.57
C MET A 459 -20.18 -9.45 28.49
N GLU A 460 -20.98 -10.33 27.90
CA GLU A 460 -21.44 -11.58 28.50
C GLU A 460 -21.39 -12.71 27.47
N LYS A 461 -20.76 -13.86 27.79
CA LYS A 461 -20.61 -14.99 26.87
C LYS A 461 -20.19 -14.59 25.46
N ALA A 462 -19.26 -13.64 25.42
CA ALA A 462 -18.71 -12.99 24.24
C ALA A 462 -17.27 -12.57 24.53
N HIS A 463 -16.57 -12.11 23.48
CA HIS A 463 -15.36 -11.31 23.62
C HIS A 463 -15.36 -10.18 22.59
N LEU A 464 -14.69 -9.09 22.90
CA LEU A 464 -14.54 -7.92 22.05
C LEU A 464 -13.08 -7.78 21.66
N GLU A 465 -12.79 -7.78 20.36
CA GLU A 465 -11.46 -7.51 19.84
C GLU A 465 -11.38 -6.09 19.29
N PHE A 466 -10.37 -5.32 19.74
CA PHE A 466 -10.09 -3.99 19.22
C PHE A 466 -9.13 -4.11 18.04
N ASP A 467 -9.66 -4.61 16.92
CA ASP A 467 -8.93 -5.06 15.75
C ASP A 467 -9.00 -4.09 14.55
N LYS A 468 -9.53 -2.88 14.75
CA LYS A 468 -9.57 -1.88 13.68
C LYS A 468 -8.16 -1.34 13.44
N VAL A 469 -7.62 -1.63 12.27
CA VAL A 469 -6.33 -1.13 11.79
C VAL A 469 -6.54 -0.32 10.51
N ILE A 470 -5.84 0.78 10.37
CA ILE A 470 -5.77 1.59 9.15
C ILE A 470 -4.30 1.64 8.74
N GLY A 471 -4.02 1.27 7.49
CA GLY A 471 -2.67 1.15 6.94
C GLY A 471 -2.06 -0.24 7.13
N ALA A 472 -1.03 -0.53 6.33
CA ALA A 472 -0.29 -1.79 6.38
C ALA A 472 0.62 -1.85 7.62
N GLU A 473 0.64 -2.98 8.31
CA GLU A 473 1.43 -3.18 9.55
C GLU A 473 2.94 -3.01 9.35
N ASP A 474 3.45 -3.21 8.14
CA ASP A 474 4.85 -2.97 7.78
C ASP A 474 5.15 -1.48 7.53
N ASN A 475 4.19 -0.60 7.75
CA ASN A 475 4.27 0.84 7.49
C ASN A 475 4.59 1.20 6.03
N SER A 476 4.21 0.36 5.07
CA SER A 476 4.46 0.59 3.64
C SER A 476 3.41 1.45 2.96
N SER A 477 2.25 1.67 3.59
CA SER A 477 1.11 2.38 3.00
C SER A 477 1.48 3.78 2.50
N ALA A 478 1.08 4.08 1.27
CA ALA A 478 1.28 5.41 0.68
C ALA A 478 0.37 6.46 1.33
N PHE A 479 0.60 7.72 1.00
CA PHE A 479 -0.18 8.86 1.48
C PHE A 479 -1.67 8.64 1.30
N ARG A 480 -2.41 8.55 2.41
CA ARG A 480 -3.87 8.35 2.49
C ARG A 480 -4.40 7.13 1.71
N ALA A 481 -3.57 6.10 1.52
CA ALA A 481 -3.97 4.90 0.78
C ALA A 481 -5.06 4.08 1.48
N ASP A 482 -5.19 4.24 2.80
CA ASP A 482 -6.24 3.64 3.62
C ASP A 482 -6.78 4.66 4.62
N ALA A 483 -8.06 4.55 5.01
CA ALA A 483 -8.72 5.50 5.89
C ALA A 483 -9.91 4.86 6.63
N THR A 484 -10.33 5.51 7.72
CA THR A 484 -11.61 5.21 8.35
C THR A 484 -12.78 5.55 7.42
N ASP A 485 -13.96 5.00 7.71
CA ASP A 485 -15.20 5.54 7.16
C ASP A 485 -15.37 7.02 7.56
N PHE A 486 -16.23 7.72 6.83
CA PHE A 486 -16.59 9.09 7.16
C PHE A 486 -17.30 9.14 8.52
N ILE A 487 -16.77 9.98 9.42
CA ILE A 487 -17.33 10.22 10.75
C ILE A 487 -17.89 11.66 10.76
N ALA A 488 -19.21 11.77 10.82
CA ALA A 488 -19.88 13.07 10.88
C ALA A 488 -19.66 13.77 12.23
N VAL A 489 -19.45 15.09 12.21
CA VAL A 489 -19.30 15.93 13.39
C VAL A 489 -20.46 16.94 13.42
N PRO A 490 -21.52 16.72 14.21
CA PRO A 490 -22.64 17.65 14.28
C PRO A 490 -22.23 19.03 14.81
N ALA A 491 -22.94 20.07 14.39
CA ALA A 491 -22.69 21.43 14.84
C ALA A 491 -22.70 21.55 16.38
N GLY A 492 -21.71 22.22 16.94
CA GLY A 492 -21.52 22.39 18.39
C GLY A 492 -21.03 21.12 19.11
N ARG A 493 -20.57 20.11 18.39
CA ARG A 493 -20.09 18.84 18.97
C ARG A 493 -18.62 18.59 18.69
N THR A 494 -17.99 17.81 19.57
CA THR A 494 -16.63 17.31 19.43
C THR A 494 -16.67 15.79 19.33
N ILE A 495 -16.02 15.22 18.31
CA ILE A 495 -15.79 13.77 18.19
C ILE A 495 -14.41 13.43 18.72
N VAL A 496 -14.35 12.41 19.57
CA VAL A 496 -13.12 11.92 20.19
C VAL A 496 -12.84 10.51 19.69
N ASN A 497 -11.60 10.27 19.19
CA ASN A 497 -11.09 8.95 18.82
C ASN A 497 -9.75 8.70 19.47
N ARG A 498 -9.43 7.42 19.73
CA ARG A 498 -8.14 7.01 20.27
C ARG A 498 -7.55 5.87 19.46
N PHE A 499 -6.25 5.95 19.21
CA PHE A 499 -5.49 4.91 18.49
C PHE A 499 -4.02 4.93 18.91
N ILE A 500 -3.32 3.84 18.66
CA ILE A 500 -1.86 3.78 18.72
C ILE A 500 -1.33 4.06 17.32
N ASN A 501 -0.39 5.02 17.21
CA ASN A 501 0.28 5.36 15.96
C ASN A 501 1.60 4.60 15.85
N TYR A 502 1.71 3.73 14.86
CA TYR A 502 2.95 3.06 14.49
C TYR A 502 3.50 3.70 13.22
N THR A 503 4.78 4.05 13.20
CA THR A 503 5.43 4.69 12.06
C THR A 503 6.76 4.03 11.73
N ASN A 504 7.21 4.14 10.48
CA ASN A 504 8.54 3.69 10.09
C ASN A 504 9.67 4.60 10.63
N GLY A 505 9.34 5.77 11.20
CA GLY A 505 10.30 6.69 11.79
C GLY A 505 11.28 7.36 10.83
N ALA A 506 11.08 7.22 9.51
CA ALA A 506 12.00 7.78 8.53
C ALA A 506 11.89 9.31 8.44
N GLU A 507 10.66 9.81 8.37
CA GLU A 507 10.36 11.23 8.20
C GLU A 507 9.27 11.70 9.16
N ASN A 508 9.25 12.99 9.48
CA ASN A 508 8.25 13.55 10.40
C ASN A 508 6.82 13.45 9.86
N TRP A 509 6.63 13.47 8.54
CA TRP A 509 5.32 13.34 7.89
C TRP A 509 4.83 11.89 7.75
N ASN A 510 5.63 10.89 8.05
CA ASN A 510 5.25 9.48 8.05
C ASN A 510 4.46 9.14 9.30
N ASN A 511 3.20 9.57 9.36
CA ASN A 511 2.35 9.50 10.54
C ASN A 511 0.86 9.56 10.19
N PHE A 512 0.02 9.72 11.23
CA PHE A 512 -1.41 9.91 11.07
C PHE A 512 -1.77 11.23 10.38
N ILE A 513 -2.91 11.22 9.69
CA ILE A 513 -3.48 12.35 8.96
C ILE A 513 -4.96 12.44 9.29
N ILE A 514 -5.44 13.63 9.57
CA ILE A 514 -6.86 13.93 9.80
C ILE A 514 -7.33 14.74 8.60
N THR A 515 -8.20 14.17 7.78
CA THR A 515 -8.76 14.86 6.61
C THR A 515 -10.21 15.24 6.89
N LEU A 516 -10.55 16.50 6.66
CA LEU A 516 -11.86 17.09 6.89
C LEU A 516 -12.67 17.07 5.60
N TYR A 517 -13.90 16.59 5.68
CA TYR A 517 -14.75 16.33 4.50
C TYR A 517 -16.19 16.81 4.71
N LYS A 518 -16.88 17.00 3.59
CA LYS A 518 -18.35 16.91 3.48
C LYS A 518 -18.78 15.45 3.37
N ALA A 519 -20.05 15.19 3.61
CA ALA A 519 -20.62 13.84 3.48
C ALA A 519 -20.53 13.28 2.04
N ASP A 520 -20.51 14.14 1.04
CA ASP A 520 -20.34 13.77 -0.37
C ASP A 520 -18.89 13.42 -0.77
N GLY A 521 -17.94 13.56 0.17
CA GLY A 521 -16.52 13.29 -0.06
C GLY A 521 -15.73 14.52 -0.53
N THR A 522 -16.35 15.69 -0.67
CA THR A 522 -15.64 16.93 -0.95
C THR A 522 -14.73 17.29 0.22
N GLU A 523 -13.44 17.47 -0.04
CA GLU A 523 -12.44 17.78 0.98
C GLU A 523 -12.43 19.28 1.31
N TYR A 524 -12.44 19.59 2.60
CA TYR A 524 -12.14 20.94 3.12
C TYR A 524 -10.63 21.14 3.23
N GLY A 525 -9.90 20.11 3.60
CA GLY A 525 -8.47 20.10 3.80
C GLY A 525 -8.04 19.01 4.77
N PHE A 526 -6.74 18.93 5.04
CA PHE A 526 -6.21 17.99 6.02
C PHE A 526 -5.18 18.64 6.92
N VAL A 527 -4.98 18.04 8.09
CA VAL A 527 -3.91 18.35 9.04
C VAL A 527 -3.14 17.06 9.34
N ARG A 528 -1.84 17.18 9.54
CA ARG A 528 -0.93 16.07 9.72
C ARG A 528 -0.21 16.15 11.07
N ALA A 529 0.25 15.01 11.56
CA ALA A 529 0.94 14.91 12.84
C ALA A 529 2.17 15.82 12.96
N ASP A 530 2.86 16.13 11.86
CA ASP A 530 4.03 17.02 11.82
C ASP A 530 3.66 18.51 11.85
N ASN A 531 2.48 18.84 12.30
CA ASN A 531 1.96 20.22 12.41
C ASN A 531 1.85 20.94 11.06
N TRP A 532 1.60 20.20 9.99
CA TRP A 532 1.38 20.74 8.67
C TRP A 532 -0.02 20.40 8.16
N GLY A 533 -0.55 21.26 7.30
CA GLY A 533 -1.85 21.03 6.69
C GLY A 533 -2.00 21.83 5.41
N ILE A 534 -2.99 21.46 4.62
CA ILE A 534 -3.36 22.10 3.36
C ILE A 534 -4.86 21.97 3.13
N GLY A 535 -5.43 22.93 2.41
CA GLY A 535 -6.82 22.95 1.99
C GLY A 535 -7.49 24.30 2.21
N ASP A 536 -8.73 24.42 1.77
CA ASP A 536 -9.50 25.66 1.84
C ASP A 536 -9.80 26.11 3.27
N CYS A 537 -9.76 25.17 4.22
CA CYS A 537 -10.00 25.45 5.64
C CYS A 537 -8.73 25.84 6.42
N TYR A 538 -7.54 25.48 5.91
CA TYR A 538 -6.26 25.68 6.60
C TYR A 538 -5.67 27.06 6.37
N TRP A 539 -5.02 27.62 7.41
CA TRP A 539 -4.18 28.80 7.34
C TRP A 539 -3.14 28.80 8.49
N ASP A 540 -1.93 29.31 8.21
CA ASP A 540 -0.76 29.17 9.08
C ASP A 540 -0.95 29.69 10.50
N GLY A 541 -1.82 30.67 10.71
CA GLY A 541 -2.09 31.24 12.02
C GLY A 541 -2.97 30.38 12.93
N CYS A 542 -3.49 29.25 12.46
CA CYS A 542 -4.43 28.45 13.23
C CYS A 542 -3.79 27.28 14.00
N GLN A 543 -2.53 26.91 13.72
CA GLN A 543 -1.90 25.79 14.40
C GLN A 543 -0.97 26.22 15.54
N THR A 544 -0.91 25.39 16.56
CA THR A 544 0.10 25.45 17.62
C THR A 544 0.53 24.03 17.99
N CYS A 545 1.79 23.83 18.34
CA CYS A 545 2.28 22.55 18.82
C CYS A 545 3.43 22.72 19.82
N ASP A 546 3.65 21.69 20.63
CA ASP A 546 4.74 21.58 21.61
C ASP A 546 5.66 20.39 21.30
N TRP A 547 5.79 20.03 20.03
CA TRP A 547 6.60 18.91 19.59
C TRP A 547 8.11 19.14 19.80
N ASP A 548 8.80 18.09 20.27
CA ASP A 548 10.27 17.97 20.18
C ASP A 548 10.65 17.47 18.78
N TRP A 549 10.86 18.40 17.87
CA TRP A 549 11.12 18.08 16.46
C TRP A 549 12.40 17.26 16.24
N THR A 550 13.38 17.32 17.13
CA THR A 550 14.63 16.55 17.04
C THR A 550 14.35 15.05 17.17
N ASN A 551 13.44 14.69 18.07
CA ASN A 551 13.13 13.32 18.40
C ASN A 551 11.70 12.91 17.98
N PHE A 552 10.97 13.79 17.30
CA PHE A 552 9.56 13.59 16.97
C PHE A 552 9.29 12.25 16.32
N LYS A 553 9.96 11.98 15.21
CA LYS A 553 9.75 10.75 14.41
C LYS A 553 10.05 9.45 15.15
N THR A 554 10.89 9.51 16.20
CA THR A 554 11.16 8.36 17.07
C THR A 554 10.13 8.26 18.19
N ASN A 555 9.81 9.39 18.81
CA ASN A 555 8.91 9.41 19.97
C ASN A 555 7.46 9.13 19.62
N ILE A 556 7.02 9.50 18.41
CA ILE A 556 5.63 9.32 17.95
C ILE A 556 5.33 7.86 17.54
N ASN A 557 6.35 7.03 17.36
CA ASN A 557 6.16 5.59 17.16
C ASN A 557 5.62 4.96 18.44
N GLU A 558 4.58 4.14 18.32
CA GLU A 558 3.85 3.50 19.43
C GLU A 558 3.16 4.52 20.38
N ALA A 559 3.02 5.77 19.97
CA ALA A 559 2.33 6.75 20.77
C ALA A 559 0.82 6.50 20.80
N LYS A 560 0.23 6.60 22.00
CA LYS A 560 -1.23 6.63 22.19
C LYS A 560 -1.75 8.02 21.84
N VAL A 561 -2.48 8.12 20.74
CA VAL A 561 -3.00 9.37 20.21
C VAL A 561 -4.49 9.49 20.50
N THR A 562 -4.90 10.59 21.09
CA THR A 562 -6.31 10.98 21.22
C THR A 562 -6.56 12.20 20.34
N THR A 563 -7.51 12.10 19.42
CA THR A 563 -7.92 13.19 18.54
C THR A 563 -9.27 13.77 18.98
N TYR A 564 -9.40 15.09 18.86
CA TYR A 564 -10.62 15.85 19.14
C TYR A 564 -10.92 16.69 17.91
N ILE A 565 -12.03 16.41 17.24
CA ILE A 565 -12.47 17.15 16.06
C ILE A 565 -13.78 17.86 16.43
N THR A 566 -13.76 19.18 16.46
CA THR A 566 -14.88 20.02 16.88
C THR A 566 -15.47 20.78 15.70
N ASN A 567 -16.77 20.67 15.52
CA ASN A 567 -17.55 21.55 14.69
C ASN A 567 -18.07 22.71 15.56
N ASN A 568 -17.53 23.91 15.41
CA ASN A 568 -17.91 25.03 16.26
C ASN A 568 -19.34 25.57 15.99
N GLY A 569 -19.96 25.14 14.87
CA GLY A 569 -21.32 25.55 14.49
C GLY A 569 -21.42 26.94 13.87
N ASP A 570 -20.32 27.67 13.79
CA ASP A 570 -20.23 29.06 13.28
C ASP A 570 -19.49 29.17 11.92
N GLY A 571 -19.28 28.05 11.24
CA GLY A 571 -18.52 27.98 9.98
C GLY A 571 -17.03 27.73 10.22
N THR A 572 -16.64 27.37 11.43
CA THR A 572 -15.28 26.99 11.77
C THR A 572 -15.21 25.60 12.44
N ALA A 573 -14.03 25.01 12.44
CA ALA A 573 -13.74 23.76 13.13
C ALA A 573 -12.41 23.85 13.90
N ASP A 574 -12.30 23.06 14.97
CA ASP A 574 -11.05 22.87 15.69
C ASP A 574 -10.61 21.39 15.56
N VAL A 575 -9.31 21.18 15.42
CA VAL A 575 -8.69 19.86 15.46
C VAL A 575 -7.59 19.86 16.50
N LYS A 576 -7.68 18.94 17.46
CA LYS A 576 -6.65 18.74 18.48
C LYS A 576 -6.20 17.29 18.47
N ALA A 577 -4.90 17.05 18.56
CA ALA A 577 -4.33 15.73 18.80
C ALA A 577 -3.42 15.79 20.04
N VAL A 578 -3.56 14.79 20.90
CA VAL A 578 -2.72 14.61 22.09
C VAL A 578 -2.07 13.24 21.96
N ALA A 579 -0.75 13.19 21.86
CA ALA A 579 0.03 11.97 21.76
C ALA A 579 0.81 11.74 23.06
N VAL A 580 0.56 10.59 23.69
CA VAL A 580 1.34 10.11 24.83
C VAL A 580 2.32 9.06 24.30
N CYS A 581 3.60 9.42 24.28
CA CYS A 581 4.66 8.61 23.72
C CYS A 581 5.14 7.53 24.69
N SER A 582 5.79 6.48 24.16
CA SER A 582 6.33 5.38 24.96
C SER A 582 7.38 5.82 25.99
N ASN A 583 8.07 6.95 25.76
CA ASN A 583 9.00 7.55 26.71
C ASN A 583 8.33 8.38 27.82
N GLY A 584 6.98 8.43 27.86
CA GLY A 584 6.18 9.18 28.83
C GLY A 584 5.97 10.66 28.50
N ASN A 585 6.58 11.18 27.44
CA ASN A 585 6.32 12.55 27.01
C ASN A 585 4.92 12.66 26.39
N THR A 586 4.27 13.82 26.63
CA THR A 586 2.97 14.13 26.03
C THR A 586 3.14 15.32 25.10
N TYR A 587 2.70 15.17 23.88
CA TYR A 587 2.70 16.23 22.87
C TYR A 587 1.27 16.61 22.51
N THR A 588 1.05 17.91 22.32
CA THR A 588 -0.25 18.44 21.93
C THR A 588 -0.11 19.27 20.66
N GLN A 589 -1.03 19.05 19.74
CA GLN A 589 -1.16 19.77 18.49
C GLN A 589 -2.58 20.35 18.40
N ASN A 590 -2.70 21.63 18.07
CA ASN A 590 -3.98 22.32 17.97
C ASN A 590 -4.07 23.11 16.67
N TYR A 591 -5.15 22.91 15.96
CA TYR A 591 -5.61 23.77 14.86
C TYR A 591 -6.94 24.37 15.28
N LYS A 592 -6.98 25.67 15.50
CA LYS A 592 -8.18 26.38 15.97
C LYS A 592 -8.71 27.33 14.91
N GLY A 593 -10.02 27.33 14.75
CA GLY A 593 -10.70 28.22 13.83
C GLY A 593 -10.38 27.94 12.36
N LEU A 594 -10.25 26.67 11.98
CA LEU A 594 -10.23 26.24 10.57
C LEU A 594 -11.51 26.74 9.91
N LYS A 595 -11.39 27.51 8.81
CA LYS A 595 -12.49 28.29 8.20
C LYS A 595 -13.17 27.54 7.05
N ASN A 596 -14.24 28.14 6.53
CA ASN A 596 -15.00 27.67 5.39
C ASN A 596 -15.65 26.30 5.59
N ILE A 597 -15.99 25.98 6.83
CA ILE A 597 -16.68 24.74 7.21
C ILE A 597 -18.19 24.95 7.08
N ASP A 598 -18.89 24.05 6.40
CA ASP A 598 -20.35 23.97 6.49
C ASP A 598 -20.72 23.22 7.77
N ALA A 599 -21.25 23.92 8.76
CA ALA A 599 -21.59 23.33 10.04
C ALA A 599 -22.64 22.20 9.95
N ASN A 600 -23.45 22.15 8.88
CA ASN A 600 -24.46 21.12 8.67
C ASN A 600 -23.94 19.92 7.84
N ASP A 601 -22.76 20.07 7.22
CA ASP A 601 -22.17 19.04 6.37
C ASP A 601 -20.66 18.95 6.63
N PHE A 602 -20.31 18.49 7.83
CA PHE A 602 -18.94 18.39 8.28
C PHE A 602 -18.65 17.05 8.94
N GLY A 603 -17.51 16.50 8.62
CA GLY A 603 -16.97 15.30 9.23
C GLY A 603 -15.51 15.10 8.84
N PHE A 604 -14.97 13.95 9.16
CA PHE A 604 -13.57 13.65 8.92
C PHE A 604 -13.33 12.16 8.66
N ARG A 605 -12.13 11.87 8.19
CA ARG A 605 -11.53 10.51 8.15
C ARG A 605 -10.14 10.57 8.76
N LEU A 606 -9.76 9.50 9.46
CA LEU A 606 -8.39 9.25 9.89
C LEU A 606 -7.71 8.39 8.85
N SER A 607 -6.50 8.76 8.48
CA SER A 607 -5.65 8.07 7.51
C SER A 607 -4.18 8.21 7.92
N MET A 608 -3.24 7.75 7.11
CA MET A 608 -1.83 7.77 7.44
C MET A 608 -0.94 7.86 6.19
N GLU A 609 0.36 8.02 6.42
CA GLU A 609 1.41 7.84 5.42
C GLU A 609 2.60 7.12 6.05
N LYS A 610 3.06 6.02 5.42
CA LYS A 610 4.17 5.21 5.93
C LYS A 610 4.05 4.91 7.43
N ALA A 611 2.83 4.60 7.85
CA ALA A 611 2.41 4.34 9.22
C ALA A 611 1.21 3.39 9.22
N HIS A 612 0.83 2.89 10.39
CA HIS A 612 -0.48 2.29 10.60
C HIS A 612 -1.06 2.71 11.95
N LEU A 613 -2.38 2.74 12.03
CA LEU A 613 -3.13 3.17 13.21
C LEU A 613 -3.91 1.98 13.73
N VAL A 614 -3.70 1.62 15.00
CA VAL A 614 -4.46 0.57 15.69
C VAL A 614 -5.41 1.24 16.67
N PHE A 615 -6.72 1.12 16.47
CA PHE A 615 -7.73 1.74 17.32
C PHE A 615 -7.94 0.94 18.61
N GLU A 616 -7.99 1.65 19.75
CA GLU A 616 -8.21 1.08 21.08
C GLU A 616 -9.67 1.22 21.52
#